data_58a4a04dea1d2cad7654dd673e8edaad
#
_entry.id   58a4a04dea1d2cad7654dd673e8edaad
#
_cell.length_a   1.000
_cell.length_b   1.000
_cell.length_c   1.000
_cell.angle_alpha   90.00
_cell.angle_beta   90.00
_cell.angle_gamma   90.00
#
_symmetry.space_group_name_H-M   'P 1'
#
loop_
_entity.id
_entity.type
_entity.pdbx_description
1 polymer ?
#
loop_
_entity_poly.entity_id
_entity_poly.type
_entity_poly.pdbx_seq_one_letter_code
_entity_poly.pdbx_strand_id
1 'polypeptide(L)' 'MREKRKKIQPVVDLLEYMIRCGKISNEGGHKIFSVVLKEPDLTDRVMDILDLELSEQDTIAKVEKLL' A
#
# COMPACT_ATOMS: atom_id res chain seq x y z
N MET A 1 -5.00 19.01 -2.10
CA MET A 1 -5.29 18.08 -1.01
C MET A 1 -6.24 16.98 -1.42
N ARG A 2 -7.36 17.31 -2.03
CA ARG A 2 -8.29 16.30 -2.54
C ARG A 2 -7.66 15.43 -3.62
N GLU A 3 -6.78 16.02 -4.43
CA GLU A 3 -6.10 15.29 -5.49
C GLU A 3 -5.17 14.21 -4.95
N LYS A 4 -4.50 14.47 -3.82
CA LYS A 4 -3.65 13.48 -3.18
C LYS A 4 -4.44 12.26 -2.72
N ARG A 5 -5.63 12.48 -2.15
CA ARG A 5 -6.49 11.40 -1.72
C ARG A 5 -6.98 10.56 -2.90
N LYS A 6 -7.38 11.22 -3.97
CA LYS A 6 -7.82 10.50 -5.18
C LYS A 6 -6.71 9.66 -5.76
N LYS A 7 -5.49 10.18 -5.72
CA LYS A 7 -4.34 9.48 -6.27
C LYS A 7 -4.02 8.20 -5.50
N ILE A 8 -4.18 8.22 -4.18
CA ILE A 8 -3.85 7.06 -3.34
C ILE A 8 -5.05 6.16 -3.07
N GLN A 9 -6.26 6.56 -3.48
CA GLN A 9 -7.46 5.80 -3.18
C GLN A 9 -7.41 4.34 -3.61
N PRO A 10 -6.87 4.01 -4.80
CA PRO A 10 -6.76 2.60 -5.19
C PRO A 10 -5.95 1.76 -4.20
N VAL A 11 -4.88 2.33 -3.63
CA VAL A 11 -4.08 1.64 -2.62
C VAL A 11 -4.89 1.46 -1.35
N VAL A 12 -5.60 2.50 -0.92
CA VAL A 12 -6.43 2.43 0.30
C VAL A 12 -7.47 1.32 0.16
N ASP A 13 -8.17 1.29 -0.96
CA ASP A 13 -9.21 0.30 -1.20
C ASP A 13 -8.64 -1.12 -1.20
N LEU A 14 -7.50 -1.31 -1.87
CA LEU A 14 -6.86 -2.62 -1.93
C LEU A 14 -6.36 -3.06 -0.55
N LEU A 15 -5.78 -2.14 0.21
CA LEU A 15 -5.30 -2.45 1.57
C LEU A 15 -6.46 -2.86 2.47
N GLU A 16 -7.58 -2.16 2.39
CA GLU A 16 -8.77 -2.54 3.18
C GLU A 16 -9.21 -3.96 2.83
N TYR A 17 -9.26 -4.27 1.55
CA TYR A 17 -9.63 -5.60 1.10
C TYR A 17 -8.66 -6.66 1.63
N MET A 18 -7.36 -6.40 1.53
CA MET A 18 -6.34 -7.35 1.98
C MET A 18 -6.39 -7.56 3.49
N ILE A 19 -6.67 -6.50 4.26
CA ILE A 19 -6.81 -6.61 5.70
C ILE A 19 -8.04 -7.46 6.05
N ARG A 20 -9.16 -7.24 5.36
CA ARG A 20 -10.38 -8.02 5.57
C ARG A 20 -10.17 -9.49 5.27
N CYS A 21 -9.40 -9.78 4.24
CA CYS A 21 -9.11 -11.16 3.83
C CYS A 21 -8.03 -11.82 4.68
N GLY A 22 -7.43 -11.07 5.60
CA GLY A 22 -6.37 -11.60 6.44
C GLY A 22 -5.03 -11.76 5.74
N LYS A 23 -4.87 -11.14 4.56
CA LYS A 23 -3.61 -11.22 3.82
C LYS A 23 -2.52 -10.37 4.44
N ILE A 24 -2.89 -9.25 5.06
CA ILE A 24 -1.96 -8.41 5.80
C ILE A 24 -2.63 -7.95 7.09
N SER A 25 -1.81 -7.62 8.08
CA SER A 25 -2.30 -7.10 9.35
C SER A 25 -2.60 -5.60 9.23
N ASN A 26 -3.30 -5.06 10.22
CA ASN A 26 -3.54 -3.63 10.29
C ASN A 26 -2.24 -2.84 10.33
N GLU A 27 -1.25 -3.33 11.07
CA GLU A 27 0.05 -2.68 11.14
C GLU A 27 0.75 -2.65 9.79
N GLY A 28 0.72 -3.77 9.08
CA GLY A 28 1.31 -3.85 7.74
C GLY A 28 0.63 -2.90 6.78
N GLY A 29 -0.70 -2.86 6.81
CA GLY A 29 -1.46 -1.92 6.00
C GLY A 29 -1.11 -0.47 6.31
N HIS A 30 -0.93 -0.15 7.60
CA HIS A 30 -0.55 1.20 8.02
C HIS A 30 0.81 1.60 7.46
N LYS A 31 1.77 0.69 7.48
CA LYS A 31 3.10 0.97 6.96
C LYS A 31 3.06 1.30 5.47
N ILE A 32 2.31 0.50 4.72
CA ILE A 32 2.17 0.71 3.28
C ILE A 32 1.43 2.03 3.01
N PHE A 33 0.36 2.27 3.74
CA PHE A 33 -0.41 3.50 3.60
C PHE A 33 0.46 4.73 3.87
N SER A 34 1.33 4.66 4.90
CA SER A 34 2.22 5.76 5.23
C SER A 34 3.16 6.11 4.08
N VAL A 35 3.62 5.12 3.33
CA VAL A 35 4.50 5.34 2.19
C VAL A 35 3.79 6.15 1.10
N VAL A 36 2.56 5.78 0.75
CA VAL A 36 1.83 6.50 -0.29
C VAL A 36 1.35 7.87 0.19
N LEU A 37 1.10 8.04 1.48
CA LEU A 37 0.79 9.36 2.02
C LEU A 37 1.98 10.30 1.88
N LYS A 38 3.17 9.78 2.11
CA LYS A 38 4.40 10.55 2.04
C LYS A 38 4.78 10.87 0.60
N GLU A 39 4.61 9.88 -0.28
CA GLU A 39 4.95 10.00 -1.69
C GLU A 39 3.82 9.46 -2.55
N PRO A 40 2.78 10.28 -2.82
CA PRO A 40 1.65 9.81 -3.63
C PRO A 40 2.02 9.36 -5.04
N ASP A 41 3.14 9.83 -5.56
CA ASP A 41 3.61 9.44 -6.89
C ASP A 41 4.02 7.97 -6.95
N LEU A 42 4.22 7.33 -5.80
CA LEU A 42 4.58 5.92 -5.73
C LEU A 42 3.36 5.00 -5.79
N THR A 43 2.15 5.56 -5.87
CA THR A 43 0.92 4.78 -5.86
C THR A 43 0.95 3.62 -6.85
N ASP A 44 1.31 3.88 -8.10
CA ASP A 44 1.33 2.85 -9.15
C ASP A 44 2.31 1.73 -8.81
N ARG A 45 3.47 2.10 -8.29
CA ARG A 45 4.49 1.12 -7.93
C ARG A 45 4.06 0.28 -6.75
N VAL A 46 3.41 0.91 -5.77
CA VAL A 46 2.87 0.18 -4.62
C VAL A 46 1.78 -0.79 -5.07
N MET A 47 0.90 -0.36 -5.99
CA MET A 47 -0.12 -1.23 -6.53
C MET A 47 0.49 -2.45 -7.23
N ASP A 48 1.54 -2.25 -8.01
CA ASP A 48 2.23 -3.34 -8.68
C ASP A 48 2.79 -4.35 -7.67
N ILE A 49 3.37 -3.85 -6.58
CA ILE A 49 3.91 -4.71 -5.53
C ILE A 49 2.79 -5.51 -4.85
N LEU A 50 1.68 -4.85 -4.56
CA LEU A 50 0.54 -5.52 -3.94
C LEU A 50 -0.04 -6.61 -4.85
N ASP A 51 -0.02 -6.38 -6.16
CA ASP A 51 -0.52 -7.35 -7.14
C ASP A 51 0.35 -8.61 -7.23
N LEU A 52 1.59 -8.55 -6.74
CA LEU A 52 2.47 -9.72 -6.73
C LEU A 52 2.05 -10.78 -5.72
N GLU A 53 1.15 -10.43 -4.81
CA GLU A 53 0.64 -11.32 -3.77
C GLU A 53 1.74 -11.98 -2.94
N LEU A 54 2.74 -11.20 -2.58
CA LEU A 54 3.85 -11.65 -1.75
C LEU A 54 3.41 -11.76 -0.29
N SER A 55 4.26 -12.37 0.55
CA SER A 55 4.02 -12.37 1.98
C SER A 55 3.98 -10.94 2.50
N GLU A 56 3.37 -10.74 3.67
CA GLU A 56 3.27 -9.42 4.27
C GLU A 56 4.64 -8.78 4.44
N GLN A 57 5.61 -9.54 4.97
CA GLN A 57 6.96 -9.03 5.18
C GLN A 57 7.64 -8.60 3.89
N ASP A 58 7.53 -9.43 2.87
CA ASP A 58 8.14 -9.13 1.58
C ASP A 58 7.48 -7.92 0.93
N THR A 59 6.17 -7.83 1.03
CA THR A 59 5.43 -6.69 0.50
C THR A 59 5.88 -5.40 1.16
N ILE A 60 5.94 -5.38 2.48
CA ILE A 60 6.36 -4.19 3.23
C ILE A 60 7.79 -3.81 2.88
N ALA A 61 8.69 -4.79 2.83
CA ALA A 61 10.09 -4.54 2.51
C ALA A 61 10.23 -3.88 1.13
N LYS A 62 9.50 -4.40 0.14
CA LYS A 62 9.56 -3.83 -1.21
C LYS A 62 8.97 -2.42 -1.27
N VAL A 63 7.87 -2.19 -0.57
CA VAL A 63 7.25 -0.87 -0.53
C VAL A 63 8.19 0.14 0.14
N GLU A 64 8.80 -0.24 1.25
CA GLU A 64 9.72 0.66 1.94
C GLU A 64 10.97 1.00 1.12
N LYS A 65 11.39 0.09 0.26
CA LYS A 65 12.51 0.34 -0.63
C LYS A 65 12.23 1.42 -1.67
N LEU A 66 10.97 1.72 -1.92
CA LEU A 66 10.61 2.77 -2.86
C LEU A 66 10.95 4.17 -2.33
N LEU A 67 11.07 4.29 -1.03
CA LEU A 67 11.50 5.54 -0.41
C LEU A 67 13.01 5.68 -0.49
#